data_44914e92e826c5dcf1ad697c8efe4a48
#
_entry.id   44914e92e826c5dcf1ad697c8efe4a48
#
_cell.length_a   1.000
_cell.length_b   1.000
_cell.length_c   1.000
_cell.angle_alpha   90.00
_cell.angle_beta   90.00
_cell.angle_gamma   90.00
#
_symmetry.space_group_name_H-M   'P 1'
#
loop_
_entity.id
_entity.type
_entity.pdbx_description
1 polymer ?
#
loop_
_entity_poly.entity_id
_entity_poly.type
_entity_poly.pdbx_seq_one_letter_code
_entity_poly.pdbx_strand_id
1 'polypeptide(L)'
;MKFKLPDLPYDVNSLDPHIDARTMGIHHTKHHQAYVTNLNAALEGHPELADKTAIELVMDLDSVPEDIRGAVRNHGGGHVNHTLFWTVMSPKGGGQPSGGLAENLESSFGSFDAFKSEFNKAAATVFGSGWAWLGVKEDGSLAVTKTPNQDNPISTGEMIPILGLDVWEHAYYLNYQNRRPDYIEAWWNVVDWNRVESYYTMVKVGDKVQAVADWAGSQWDKFEEILRKLTD
;
A
#
# COMPACT_ATOMS: atom_id res chain seq x y z
N MET A 1 4.10 18.84 -13.60
CA MET A 1 3.66 17.54 -13.08
C MET A 1 3.96 17.51 -11.59
N LYS A 2 2.94 17.24 -10.77
CA LYS A 2 3.00 17.30 -9.30
C LYS A 2 3.56 16.01 -8.68
N PHE A 3 3.04 14.86 -9.12
CA PHE A 3 3.48 13.54 -8.66
C PHE A 3 4.50 12.94 -9.60
N LYS A 4 5.41 12.13 -9.06
CA LYS A 4 6.45 11.41 -9.82
C LYS A 4 6.41 9.94 -9.43
N LEU A 5 6.81 9.08 -10.37
CA LEU A 5 7.06 7.68 -10.06
C LEU A 5 8.23 7.59 -9.07
N PRO A 6 8.05 7.00 -7.87
CA PRO A 6 9.16 6.78 -6.95
C PRO A 6 10.11 5.72 -7.51
N ASP A 7 11.39 5.83 -7.21
CA ASP A 7 12.36 4.78 -7.53
C ASP A 7 12.08 3.50 -6.72
N LEU A 8 12.39 2.33 -7.29
CA LEU A 8 12.39 1.09 -6.52
C LEU A 8 13.52 1.12 -5.49
N PRO A 9 13.31 0.66 -4.23
CA PRO A 9 14.37 0.61 -3.22
C PRO A 9 15.40 -0.53 -3.44
N TYR A 10 15.27 -1.29 -4.53
CA TYR A 10 16.12 -2.42 -4.93
C TYR A 10 16.13 -2.57 -6.46
N ASP A 11 17.08 -3.33 -6.99
CA ASP A 11 17.16 -3.60 -8.42
C ASP A 11 15.95 -4.41 -8.90
N VAL A 12 15.51 -4.15 -10.13
CA VAL A 12 14.30 -4.73 -10.74
C VAL A 12 14.28 -6.26 -10.77
N ASN A 13 15.45 -6.91 -10.77
CA ASN A 13 15.61 -8.37 -10.78
C ASN A 13 15.86 -8.98 -9.38
N SER A 14 15.89 -8.16 -8.33
CA SER A 14 16.32 -8.62 -7.01
C SER A 14 15.30 -9.49 -6.28
N LEU A 15 14.04 -9.50 -6.74
CA LEU A 15 12.98 -10.31 -6.14
C LEU A 15 12.81 -11.68 -6.83
N ASP A 16 13.62 -11.99 -7.86
CA ASP A 16 13.67 -13.33 -8.44
C ASP A 16 14.10 -14.37 -7.38
N PRO A 17 13.54 -15.59 -7.38
CA PRO A 17 12.57 -16.14 -8.34
C PRO A 17 11.10 -15.89 -7.95
N HIS A 18 10.83 -15.13 -6.88
CA HIS A 18 9.49 -14.99 -6.30
C HIS A 18 8.61 -14.02 -7.12
N ILE A 19 9.19 -12.92 -7.59
CA ILE A 19 8.56 -11.98 -8.54
C ILE A 19 9.61 -11.70 -9.62
N ASP A 20 9.32 -12.09 -10.85
CA ASP A 20 10.28 -12.01 -11.96
C ASP A 20 10.56 -10.57 -12.40
N ALA A 21 11.77 -10.35 -12.92
CA ALA A 21 12.23 -9.03 -13.35
C ALA A 21 11.34 -8.39 -14.43
N ARG A 22 10.73 -9.19 -15.31
CA ARG A 22 9.84 -8.68 -16.37
C ARG A 22 8.55 -8.16 -15.77
N THR A 23 7.94 -8.90 -14.83
CA THR A 23 6.78 -8.45 -14.05
C THR A 23 7.10 -7.15 -13.33
N MET A 24 8.21 -7.12 -12.56
CA MET A 24 8.63 -5.92 -11.82
C MET A 24 8.80 -4.70 -12.73
N GLY A 25 9.51 -4.86 -13.85
CA GLY A 25 9.75 -3.78 -14.81
C GLY A 25 8.47 -3.22 -15.41
N ILE A 26 7.53 -4.07 -15.85
CA ILE A 26 6.25 -3.66 -16.42
C ILE A 26 5.36 -3.04 -15.33
N HIS A 27 5.28 -3.68 -14.17
CA HIS A 27 4.41 -3.27 -13.07
C HIS A 27 4.81 -1.87 -12.56
N HIS A 28 6.10 -1.60 -12.38
CA HIS A 28 6.61 -0.30 -11.96
C HIS A 28 6.52 0.74 -13.08
N THR A 29 7.15 0.48 -14.25
CA THR A 29 7.35 1.53 -15.26
C THR A 29 6.16 1.74 -16.20
N LYS A 30 5.16 0.84 -16.20
CA LYS A 30 3.95 0.96 -17.01
C LYS A 30 2.70 1.16 -16.14
N HIS A 31 2.38 0.22 -15.23
CA HIS A 31 1.17 0.32 -14.41
C HIS A 31 1.26 1.46 -13.40
N HIS A 32 2.27 1.49 -12.53
CA HIS A 32 2.42 2.57 -11.56
C HIS A 32 2.64 3.92 -12.25
N GLN A 33 3.49 3.97 -13.29
CA GLN A 33 3.68 5.21 -14.06
C GLN A 33 2.36 5.71 -14.69
N ALA A 34 1.49 4.84 -15.16
CA ALA A 34 0.20 5.23 -15.71
C ALA A 34 -0.70 5.86 -14.63
N TYR A 35 -0.71 5.32 -13.41
CA TYR A 35 -1.43 5.94 -12.30
C TYR A 35 -0.91 7.35 -12.00
N VAL A 36 0.39 7.52 -11.91
CA VAL A 36 1.02 8.85 -11.72
C VAL A 36 0.64 9.83 -12.84
N THR A 37 0.74 9.38 -14.09
CA THR A 37 0.43 10.21 -15.26
C THR A 37 -1.03 10.64 -15.26
N ASN A 38 -1.95 9.69 -15.04
CA ASN A 38 -3.39 9.96 -15.09
C ASN A 38 -3.87 10.76 -13.86
N LEU A 39 -3.26 10.57 -12.68
CA LEU A 39 -3.53 11.41 -11.52
C LEU A 39 -3.14 12.86 -11.80
N ASN A 40 -1.93 13.09 -12.33
CA ASN A 40 -1.49 14.43 -12.70
C ASN A 40 -2.42 15.07 -13.74
N ALA A 41 -2.85 14.31 -14.75
CA ALA A 41 -3.78 14.80 -15.77
C ALA A 41 -5.16 15.15 -15.17
N ALA A 42 -5.68 14.34 -14.26
CA ALA A 42 -6.95 14.62 -13.59
C ALA A 42 -6.90 15.91 -12.76
N LEU A 43 -5.74 16.26 -12.22
CA LEU A 43 -5.55 17.46 -11.41
C LEU A 43 -5.26 18.72 -12.24
N GLU A 44 -5.08 18.59 -13.56
CA GLU A 44 -4.97 19.75 -14.45
C GLU A 44 -6.29 20.54 -14.42
N GLY A 45 -6.20 21.83 -14.15
CA GLY A 45 -7.40 22.69 -14.03
C GLY A 45 -7.99 22.77 -12.61
N HIS A 46 -7.42 22.05 -11.63
CA HIS A 46 -7.86 22.05 -10.23
C HIS A 46 -6.78 22.64 -9.29
N PRO A 47 -6.51 23.96 -9.38
CA PRO A 47 -5.46 24.61 -8.57
C PRO A 47 -5.73 24.55 -7.07
N GLU A 48 -6.99 24.41 -6.64
CA GLU A 48 -7.40 24.22 -5.24
C GLU A 48 -6.85 22.92 -4.63
N LEU A 49 -6.49 21.95 -5.46
CA LEU A 49 -5.89 20.67 -5.05
C LEU A 49 -4.36 20.64 -5.20
N ALA A 50 -3.75 21.75 -5.65
CA ALA A 50 -2.35 21.80 -6.02
C ALA A 50 -1.40 21.46 -4.85
N ASP A 51 -1.79 21.76 -3.64
CA ASP A 51 -0.97 21.56 -2.44
C ASP A 51 -1.22 20.22 -1.74
N LYS A 52 -2.27 19.48 -2.11
CA LYS A 52 -2.62 18.20 -1.48
C LYS A 52 -1.69 17.07 -1.93
N THR A 53 -1.26 16.22 -1.03
CA THR A 53 -0.57 14.96 -1.33
C THR A 53 -1.54 13.93 -1.94
N ALA A 54 -1.02 12.87 -2.56
CA ALA A 54 -1.87 11.79 -3.10
C ALA A 54 -2.68 11.10 -1.99
N ILE A 55 -2.10 10.97 -0.80
CA ILE A 55 -2.77 10.37 0.36
C ILE A 55 -3.91 11.24 0.85
N GLU A 56 -3.71 12.56 1.00
CA GLU A 56 -4.78 13.49 1.39
C GLU A 56 -5.95 13.49 0.42
N LEU A 57 -5.64 13.38 -0.87
CA LEU A 57 -6.66 13.27 -1.91
C LEU A 57 -7.47 11.95 -1.77
N VAL A 58 -6.81 10.84 -1.45
CA VAL A 58 -7.44 9.54 -1.30
C VAL A 58 -8.21 9.41 0.03
N MET A 59 -7.70 10.03 1.09
CA MET A 59 -8.36 10.04 2.42
C MET A 59 -9.67 10.82 2.44
N ASP A 60 -9.78 11.88 1.65
CA ASP A 60 -10.92 12.79 1.64
C ASP A 60 -11.45 12.95 0.21
N LEU A 61 -11.92 11.84 -0.36
CA LEU A 61 -12.50 11.83 -1.70
C LEU A 61 -13.74 12.71 -1.83
N ASP A 62 -14.46 12.93 -0.73
CA ASP A 62 -15.66 13.77 -0.74
C ASP A 62 -15.34 15.26 -0.97
N SER A 63 -14.15 15.70 -0.57
CA SER A 63 -13.66 17.06 -0.86
C SER A 63 -13.12 17.24 -2.29
N VAL A 64 -12.92 16.13 -3.02
CA VAL A 64 -12.47 16.18 -4.42
C VAL A 64 -13.66 16.50 -5.33
N PRO A 65 -13.54 17.44 -6.30
CA PRO A 65 -14.58 17.75 -7.26
C PRO A 65 -15.15 16.52 -7.95
N GLU A 66 -16.47 16.47 -8.13
CA GLU A 66 -17.21 15.28 -8.59
C GLU A 66 -16.74 14.80 -9.97
N ASP A 67 -16.41 15.72 -10.86
CA ASP A 67 -15.96 15.42 -12.24
C ASP A 67 -14.63 14.67 -12.30
N ILE A 68 -13.75 14.84 -11.30
CA ILE A 68 -12.45 14.14 -11.23
C ILE A 68 -12.36 13.12 -10.09
N ARG A 69 -13.36 13.06 -9.18
CA ARG A 69 -13.32 12.18 -7.98
C ARG A 69 -13.03 10.72 -8.33
N GLY A 70 -13.67 10.21 -9.38
CA GLY A 70 -13.45 8.83 -9.85
C GLY A 70 -12.02 8.59 -10.35
N ALA A 71 -11.43 9.57 -11.03
CA ALA A 71 -10.06 9.51 -11.50
C ALA A 71 -9.07 9.57 -10.32
N VAL A 72 -9.31 10.45 -9.34
CA VAL A 72 -8.50 10.56 -8.13
C VAL A 72 -8.58 9.27 -7.30
N ARG A 73 -9.78 8.70 -7.09
CA ARG A 73 -9.95 7.41 -6.41
C ARG A 73 -9.11 6.32 -7.06
N ASN A 74 -9.20 6.18 -8.39
CA ASN A 74 -8.52 5.09 -9.11
C ASN A 74 -7.02 5.33 -9.26
N HIS A 75 -6.63 6.52 -9.68
CA HIS A 75 -5.23 6.81 -10.01
C HIS A 75 -4.44 7.28 -8.79
N GLY A 76 -5.07 8.03 -7.88
CA GLY A 76 -4.50 8.39 -6.59
C GLY A 76 -4.33 7.14 -5.71
N GLY A 77 -5.38 6.32 -5.61
CA GLY A 77 -5.31 5.03 -4.92
C GLY A 77 -4.23 4.13 -5.51
N GLY A 78 -4.18 4.00 -6.84
CA GLY A 78 -3.14 3.23 -7.52
C GLY A 78 -1.73 3.73 -7.20
N HIS A 79 -1.51 5.04 -7.21
CA HIS A 79 -0.20 5.60 -6.86
C HIS A 79 0.17 5.31 -5.40
N VAL A 80 -0.73 5.55 -4.46
CA VAL A 80 -0.52 5.30 -3.02
C VAL A 80 -0.26 3.81 -2.75
N ASN A 81 -1.10 2.92 -3.28
CA ASN A 81 -1.01 1.48 -3.07
C ASN A 81 0.33 0.92 -3.55
N HIS A 82 0.75 1.29 -4.76
CA HIS A 82 2.01 0.80 -5.34
C HIS A 82 3.23 1.37 -4.63
N THR A 83 3.16 2.63 -4.15
CA THR A 83 4.25 3.21 -3.36
C THR A 83 4.50 2.40 -2.09
N LEU A 84 3.45 2.04 -1.35
CA LEU A 84 3.56 1.14 -0.20
C LEU A 84 4.10 -0.25 -0.63
N PHE A 85 3.54 -0.83 -1.68
CA PHE A 85 3.88 -2.18 -2.14
C PHE A 85 5.38 -2.35 -2.41
N TRP A 86 6.01 -1.38 -3.08
CA TRP A 86 7.46 -1.43 -3.33
C TRP A 86 8.28 -1.38 -2.04
N THR A 87 7.86 -0.59 -1.06
CA THR A 87 8.63 -0.39 0.17
C THR A 87 8.53 -1.54 1.16
N VAL A 88 7.44 -2.33 1.12
CA VAL A 88 7.25 -3.49 2.01
C VAL A 88 7.84 -4.79 1.46
N MET A 89 8.57 -4.71 0.35
CA MET A 89 9.30 -5.84 -0.23
C MET A 89 10.80 -5.59 -0.22
N SER A 90 11.58 -6.67 -0.13
CA SER A 90 13.04 -6.63 -0.11
C SER A 90 13.63 -7.95 -0.62
N PRO A 91 14.78 -7.91 -1.33
CA PRO A 91 15.54 -9.11 -1.66
C PRO A 91 16.09 -9.85 -0.43
N LYS A 92 16.05 -9.22 0.74
CA LYS A 92 16.42 -9.80 2.04
C LYS A 92 15.18 -10.04 2.92
N GLY A 93 14.00 -10.07 2.30
CA GLY A 93 12.73 -10.30 2.98
C GLY A 93 12.51 -11.75 3.38
N GLY A 94 11.27 -12.02 3.79
CA GLY A 94 10.85 -13.35 4.24
C GLY A 94 10.98 -13.56 5.74
N GLY A 95 10.71 -14.79 6.17
CA GLY A 95 10.70 -15.12 7.60
C GLY A 95 9.45 -14.60 8.32
N GLN A 96 9.63 -14.16 9.54
CA GLN A 96 8.57 -13.68 10.43
C GLN A 96 8.97 -12.34 11.06
N PRO A 97 8.01 -11.48 11.43
CA PRO A 97 8.29 -10.26 12.17
C PRO A 97 8.85 -10.56 13.57
N SER A 98 9.45 -9.55 14.16
CA SER A 98 9.93 -9.56 15.55
C SER A 98 9.39 -8.35 16.28
N GLY A 99 9.72 -8.20 17.56
CA GLY A 99 9.37 -7.00 18.32
C GLY A 99 7.88 -6.77 18.52
N GLY A 100 7.48 -5.51 18.56
CA GLY A 100 6.12 -5.12 18.91
C GLY A 100 5.06 -5.53 17.88
N LEU A 101 5.42 -5.63 16.61
CA LEU A 101 4.53 -6.16 15.58
C LEU A 101 4.23 -7.64 15.80
N ALA A 102 5.25 -8.46 16.12
CA ALA A 102 5.06 -9.89 16.39
C ALA A 102 4.13 -10.11 17.59
N GLU A 103 4.34 -9.37 18.68
CA GLU A 103 3.48 -9.42 19.89
C GLU A 103 2.04 -9.04 19.58
N ASN A 104 1.84 -7.99 18.76
CA ASN A 104 0.48 -7.56 18.38
C ASN A 104 -0.18 -8.50 17.38
N LEU A 105 0.57 -9.11 16.46
CA LEU A 105 0.05 -10.18 15.59
C LEU A 105 -0.41 -11.39 16.42
N GLU A 106 0.37 -11.81 17.41
CA GLU A 106 -0.03 -12.88 18.31
C GLU A 106 -1.28 -12.51 19.13
N SER A 107 -1.34 -11.28 19.64
CA SER A 107 -2.50 -10.77 20.40
C SER A 107 -3.77 -10.68 19.53
N SER A 108 -3.63 -10.23 18.27
CA SER A 108 -4.79 -9.98 17.38
C SER A 108 -5.29 -11.24 16.69
N PHE A 109 -4.40 -12.18 16.37
CA PHE A 109 -4.72 -13.37 15.55
C PHE A 109 -4.43 -14.71 16.25
N GLY A 110 -3.79 -14.70 17.42
CA GLY A 110 -3.41 -15.89 18.18
C GLY A 110 -2.06 -16.50 17.77
N SER A 111 -1.61 -16.31 16.53
CA SER A 111 -0.28 -16.69 16.05
C SER A 111 0.04 -16.02 14.71
N PHE A 112 1.32 -16.01 14.33
CA PHE A 112 1.74 -15.59 12.99
C PHE A 112 1.12 -16.45 11.87
N ASP A 113 1.03 -17.77 12.08
CA ASP A 113 0.44 -18.68 11.09
C ASP A 113 -1.07 -18.44 10.91
N ALA A 114 -1.78 -18.12 11.99
CA ALA A 114 -3.19 -17.75 11.91
C ALA A 114 -3.38 -16.43 11.14
N PHE A 115 -2.57 -15.42 11.42
CA PHE A 115 -2.53 -14.18 10.64
C PHE A 115 -2.25 -14.46 9.16
N LYS A 116 -1.17 -15.21 8.84
CA LYS A 116 -0.81 -15.56 7.46
C LYS A 116 -1.95 -16.26 6.75
N SER A 117 -2.61 -17.19 7.43
CA SER A 117 -3.79 -17.90 6.88
C SER A 117 -4.93 -16.96 6.56
N GLU A 118 -5.24 -16.01 7.46
CA GLU A 118 -6.30 -15.02 7.25
C GLU A 118 -5.96 -14.07 6.10
N PHE A 119 -4.72 -13.58 6.05
CA PHE A 119 -4.24 -12.74 4.96
C PHE A 119 -4.28 -13.45 3.61
N ASN A 120 -3.80 -14.70 3.55
CA ASN A 120 -3.85 -15.53 2.34
C ASN A 120 -5.30 -15.73 1.86
N LYS A 121 -6.23 -15.99 2.80
CA LYS A 121 -7.66 -16.10 2.48
C LYS A 121 -8.22 -14.79 1.95
N ALA A 122 -7.88 -13.65 2.54
CA ALA A 122 -8.30 -12.35 2.04
C ALA A 122 -7.79 -12.13 0.61
N ALA A 123 -6.49 -12.35 0.35
CA ALA A 123 -5.87 -12.20 -0.96
C ALA A 123 -6.47 -13.13 -2.03
N ALA A 124 -6.63 -14.43 -1.71
CA ALA A 124 -7.18 -15.41 -2.63
C ALA A 124 -8.65 -15.18 -2.98
N THR A 125 -9.43 -14.59 -2.07
CA THR A 125 -10.86 -14.36 -2.23
C THR A 125 -11.23 -12.96 -2.74
N VAL A 126 -10.26 -12.14 -3.16
CA VAL A 126 -10.56 -10.94 -3.96
C VAL A 126 -11.12 -11.41 -5.30
N PHE A 127 -12.36 -11.05 -5.57
CA PHE A 127 -12.99 -11.35 -6.85
C PHE A 127 -12.54 -10.31 -7.90
N GLY A 128 -11.82 -10.77 -8.92
CA GLY A 128 -11.22 -9.88 -9.91
C GLY A 128 -9.94 -9.20 -9.39
N SER A 129 -9.82 -7.91 -9.67
CA SER A 129 -8.67 -7.08 -9.30
C SER A 129 -8.84 -6.45 -7.93
N GLY A 130 -7.77 -6.34 -7.18
CA GLY A 130 -7.78 -5.67 -5.87
C GLY A 130 -6.55 -6.00 -5.04
N TRP A 131 -6.69 -5.80 -3.74
CA TRP A 131 -5.60 -5.87 -2.76
C TRP A 131 -6.01 -6.59 -1.50
N ALA A 132 -5.06 -7.20 -0.82
CA ALA A 132 -5.17 -7.64 0.58
C ALA A 132 -4.28 -6.76 1.46
N TRP A 133 -4.75 -6.47 2.66
CA TRP A 133 -4.11 -5.51 3.58
C TRP A 133 -4.00 -6.08 4.99
N LEU A 134 -2.88 -5.77 5.66
CA LEU A 134 -2.76 -5.73 7.10
C LEU A 134 -2.71 -4.25 7.51
N GLY A 135 -3.53 -3.85 8.45
CA GLY A 135 -3.55 -2.48 8.94
C GLY A 135 -3.75 -2.36 10.43
N VAL A 136 -3.48 -1.18 10.95
CA VAL A 136 -3.67 -0.79 12.35
C VAL A 136 -4.98 -0.01 12.44
N LYS A 137 -5.90 -0.47 13.30
CA LYS A 137 -7.14 0.23 13.60
C LYS A 137 -6.91 1.38 14.57
N GLU A 138 -7.94 2.19 14.76
CA GLU A 138 -7.91 3.32 15.68
C GLU A 138 -7.59 2.90 17.13
N ASP A 139 -8.10 1.75 17.58
CA ASP A 139 -7.83 1.18 18.90
C ASP A 139 -6.44 0.54 19.06
N GLY A 140 -5.61 0.58 17.98
CA GLY A 140 -4.28 0.00 17.95
C GLY A 140 -4.23 -1.50 17.67
N SER A 141 -5.37 -2.17 17.51
CA SER A 141 -5.41 -3.58 17.11
C SER A 141 -5.08 -3.75 15.63
N LEU A 142 -4.55 -4.93 15.27
CA LEU A 142 -4.29 -5.28 13.87
C LEU A 142 -5.51 -5.97 13.26
N ALA A 143 -5.75 -5.72 11.98
CA ALA A 143 -6.79 -6.39 11.22
C ALA A 143 -6.35 -6.66 9.78
N VAL A 144 -6.91 -7.71 9.20
CA VAL A 144 -6.79 -8.04 7.79
C VAL A 144 -8.07 -7.62 7.06
N THR A 145 -7.92 -6.95 5.92
CA THR A 145 -9.03 -6.62 5.03
C THR A 145 -8.63 -6.81 3.57
N LYS A 146 -9.58 -6.65 2.66
CA LYS A 146 -9.36 -6.65 1.21
C LYS A 146 -10.21 -5.59 0.54
N THR A 147 -9.71 -4.99 -0.52
CA THR A 147 -10.39 -3.96 -1.28
C THR A 147 -10.40 -4.29 -2.78
N PRO A 148 -11.46 -3.89 -3.51
CA PRO A 148 -11.49 -4.03 -4.96
C PRO A 148 -10.66 -2.93 -5.64
N ASN A 149 -10.18 -3.20 -6.85
CA ASN A 149 -9.50 -2.26 -7.72
C ASN A 149 -8.34 -1.54 -7.02
N GLN A 150 -8.36 -0.21 -6.97
CA GLN A 150 -7.35 0.60 -6.28
C GLN A 150 -7.88 1.25 -5.00
N ASP A 151 -9.00 0.79 -4.48
CA ASP A 151 -9.48 1.22 -3.17
C ASP A 151 -8.48 0.84 -2.09
N ASN A 152 -8.42 1.67 -1.05
CA ASN A 152 -7.46 1.54 0.03
C ASN A 152 -8.21 1.72 1.37
N PRO A 153 -7.88 0.96 2.43
CA PRO A 153 -8.52 1.08 3.74
C PRO A 153 -8.45 2.50 4.35
N ILE A 154 -7.45 3.29 3.94
CA ILE A 154 -7.31 4.68 4.40
C ILE A 154 -8.44 5.57 3.87
N SER A 155 -8.97 5.28 2.67
CA SER A 155 -10.06 6.07 2.06
C SER A 155 -11.42 5.84 2.73
N THR A 156 -11.56 4.75 3.49
CA THR A 156 -12.77 4.44 4.26
C THR A 156 -12.63 4.80 5.74
N GLY A 157 -11.43 5.21 6.18
CA GLY A 157 -11.13 5.43 7.59
C GLY A 157 -11.11 4.16 8.43
N GLU A 158 -11.12 2.97 7.79
CA GLU A 158 -11.22 1.68 8.50
C GLU A 158 -9.93 1.37 9.28
N MET A 159 -8.78 1.58 8.65
CA MET A 159 -7.47 1.34 9.25
C MET A 159 -6.36 2.02 8.45
N ILE A 160 -5.18 2.14 9.07
CA ILE A 160 -3.95 2.56 8.38
C ILE A 160 -3.22 1.30 7.92
N PRO A 161 -3.12 1.01 6.60
CA PRO A 161 -2.42 -0.16 6.10
C PRO A 161 -0.91 -0.03 6.34
N ILE A 162 -0.31 -1.12 6.81
CA ILE A 162 1.14 -1.25 7.03
C ILE A 162 1.77 -2.33 6.13
N LEU A 163 0.94 -3.18 5.52
CA LEU A 163 1.33 -4.20 4.56
C LEU A 163 0.22 -4.34 3.53
N GLY A 164 0.57 -4.41 2.25
CA GLY A 164 -0.36 -4.60 1.15
C GLY A 164 0.17 -5.57 0.12
N LEU A 165 -0.70 -6.43 -0.41
CA LEU A 165 -0.43 -7.35 -1.51
C LEU A 165 -1.33 -7.04 -2.68
N ASP A 166 -0.73 -6.71 -3.82
CA ASP A 166 -1.41 -6.57 -5.09
C ASP A 166 -1.82 -7.94 -5.65
N VAL A 167 -3.11 -8.15 -5.85
CA VAL A 167 -3.65 -9.37 -6.47
C VAL A 167 -4.33 -9.10 -7.81
N TRP A 168 -4.08 -7.96 -8.41
CA TRP A 168 -4.32 -7.73 -9.83
C TRP A 168 -3.52 -8.74 -10.65
N GLU A 169 -4.06 -9.27 -11.73
CA GLU A 169 -3.35 -10.25 -12.57
C GLU A 169 -2.03 -9.73 -13.13
N HIS A 170 -1.92 -8.42 -13.39
CA HIS A 170 -0.66 -7.83 -13.85
C HIS A 170 0.51 -7.99 -12.87
N ALA A 171 0.23 -8.20 -11.58
CA ALA A 171 1.25 -8.38 -10.55
C ALA A 171 1.90 -9.77 -10.59
N TYR A 172 1.26 -10.77 -11.22
CA TYR A 172 1.73 -12.16 -11.12
C TYR A 172 1.55 -13.02 -12.38
N TYR A 173 0.79 -12.58 -13.38
CA TYR A 173 0.35 -13.45 -14.47
C TYR A 173 1.50 -14.01 -15.32
N LEU A 174 2.56 -13.26 -15.54
CA LEU A 174 3.69 -13.72 -16.37
C LEU A 174 4.38 -14.96 -15.79
N ASN A 175 4.47 -15.06 -14.46
CA ASN A 175 5.13 -16.18 -13.79
C ASN A 175 4.14 -17.22 -13.25
N TYR A 176 2.96 -16.80 -12.80
CA TYR A 176 2.02 -17.68 -12.10
C TYR A 176 0.72 -17.96 -12.88
N GLN A 177 0.38 -17.20 -13.92
CA GLN A 177 -0.86 -17.30 -14.69
C GLN A 177 -2.09 -17.30 -13.76
N ASN A 178 -2.93 -18.32 -13.83
CA ASN A 178 -4.12 -18.48 -13.01
C ASN A 178 -3.84 -18.98 -11.57
N ARG A 179 -2.57 -19.22 -11.23
CA ARG A 179 -2.18 -19.78 -9.93
C ARG A 179 -1.92 -18.66 -8.90
N ARG A 180 -2.92 -17.82 -8.64
CA ARG A 180 -2.82 -16.77 -7.61
C ARG A 180 -2.37 -17.30 -6.25
N PRO A 181 -2.81 -18.47 -5.75
CA PRO A 181 -2.31 -19.01 -4.48
C PRO A 181 -0.78 -19.23 -4.46
N ASP A 182 -0.18 -19.69 -5.56
CA ASP A 182 1.27 -19.88 -5.64
C ASP A 182 2.02 -18.55 -5.57
N TYR A 183 1.48 -17.50 -6.21
CA TYR A 183 2.02 -16.15 -6.11
C TYR A 183 1.95 -15.61 -4.67
N ILE A 184 0.79 -15.78 -4.00
CA ILE A 184 0.62 -15.36 -2.61
C ILE A 184 1.66 -16.03 -1.71
N GLU A 185 1.87 -17.34 -1.85
CA GLU A 185 2.90 -18.05 -1.07
C GLU A 185 4.32 -17.61 -1.42
N ALA A 186 4.62 -17.38 -2.69
CA ALA A 186 5.93 -16.90 -3.12
C ALA A 186 6.24 -15.49 -2.58
N TRP A 187 5.24 -14.60 -2.54
CA TRP A 187 5.39 -13.22 -2.08
C TRP A 187 5.87 -13.13 -0.63
N TRP A 188 5.49 -14.04 0.26
CA TRP A 188 5.95 -14.04 1.65
C TRP A 188 7.47 -14.10 1.80
N ASN A 189 8.19 -14.62 0.79
CA ASN A 189 9.65 -14.68 0.81
C ASN A 189 10.32 -13.34 0.56
N VAL A 190 9.58 -12.33 0.12
CA VAL A 190 10.12 -10.99 -0.17
C VAL A 190 9.56 -9.90 0.75
N VAL A 191 8.69 -10.23 1.70
CA VAL A 191 8.15 -9.26 2.67
C VAL A 191 9.27 -8.73 3.56
N ASP A 192 9.45 -7.41 3.58
CA ASP A 192 10.39 -6.72 4.46
C ASP A 192 9.75 -6.44 5.82
N TRP A 193 9.86 -7.42 6.73
CA TRP A 193 9.29 -7.29 8.06
C TRP A 193 9.89 -6.15 8.89
N ASN A 194 11.14 -5.73 8.63
CA ASN A 194 11.72 -4.57 9.29
C ASN A 194 11.02 -3.28 8.86
N ARG A 195 10.66 -3.18 7.58
CA ARG A 195 9.90 -2.03 7.06
C ARG A 195 8.47 -2.04 7.62
N VAL A 196 7.81 -3.19 7.64
CA VAL A 196 6.45 -3.33 8.20
C VAL A 196 6.42 -2.99 9.69
N GLU A 197 7.42 -3.45 10.48
CA GLU A 197 7.60 -3.06 11.89
C GLU A 197 7.79 -1.56 12.06
N SER A 198 8.58 -0.94 11.17
CA SER A 198 8.79 0.51 11.18
C SER A 198 7.46 1.26 11.01
N TYR A 199 6.65 0.89 10.01
CA TYR A 199 5.33 1.49 9.79
C TYR A 199 4.38 1.25 10.97
N TYR A 200 4.35 0.01 11.50
CA TYR A 200 3.56 -0.32 12.68
C TYR A 200 3.93 0.57 13.88
N THR A 201 5.22 0.72 14.16
CA THR A 201 5.73 1.54 15.27
C THR A 201 5.34 3.01 15.10
N MET A 202 5.48 3.55 13.90
CA MET A 202 5.10 4.93 13.59
C MET A 202 3.61 5.16 13.83
N VAL A 203 2.75 4.26 13.36
CA VAL A 203 1.29 4.37 13.57
C VAL A 203 0.94 4.26 15.05
N LYS A 204 1.59 3.37 15.81
CA LYS A 204 1.29 3.12 17.24
C LYS A 204 1.72 4.25 18.17
N VAL A 205 2.83 4.92 17.88
CA VAL A 205 3.38 6.01 18.73
C VAL A 205 2.62 7.32 18.53
N GLY A 206 1.57 7.34 17.69
CA GLY A 206 0.82 8.55 17.37
C GLY A 206 1.44 9.33 16.22
N ASP A 207 2.54 8.84 15.67
CA ASP A 207 3.16 9.35 14.47
C ASP A 207 2.53 8.68 13.23
N LYS A 208 1.18 8.62 13.25
CA LYS A 208 0.35 8.20 12.10
C LYS A 208 0.79 8.95 10.85
N VAL A 209 1.34 10.14 11.06
CA VAL A 209 1.88 11.08 10.11
C VAL A 209 3.11 10.55 9.42
N GLN A 210 4.11 10.09 10.17
CA GLN A 210 5.38 9.64 9.60
C GLN A 210 5.18 8.36 8.79
N ALA A 211 4.40 7.42 9.28
CA ALA A 211 4.11 6.18 8.56
C ALA A 211 3.52 6.46 7.18
N VAL A 212 2.56 7.39 7.13
CA VAL A 212 1.85 7.75 5.89
C VAL A 212 2.72 8.64 4.99
N ALA A 213 3.60 9.47 5.55
CA ALA A 213 4.51 10.32 4.78
C ALA A 213 5.69 9.55 4.18
N ASP A 214 6.21 8.55 4.86
CA ASP A 214 7.24 7.66 4.30
C ASP A 214 6.73 6.90 3.06
N TRP A 215 5.42 6.62 3.00
CA TRP A 215 4.82 6.08 1.78
C TRP A 215 4.78 7.11 0.65
N ALA A 216 4.48 8.38 0.99
CA ALA A 216 4.26 9.43 0.02
C ALA A 216 5.54 9.96 -0.63
N GLY A 217 6.70 9.60 -0.09
CA GLY A 217 8.01 10.10 -0.58
C GLY A 217 8.11 11.62 -0.50
N SER A 218 8.82 12.13 0.49
CA SER A 218 9.43 13.48 0.51
C SER A 218 8.58 14.74 0.31
N GLN A 219 7.33 14.79 0.78
CA GLN A 219 6.62 16.08 0.96
C GLN A 219 6.23 16.31 2.43
N TRP A 220 7.22 16.15 3.28
CA TRP A 220 7.15 16.09 4.73
C TRP A 220 6.57 17.32 5.42
N ASP A 221 6.97 18.53 5.02
CA ASP A 221 6.68 19.76 5.77
C ASP A 221 5.19 20.16 5.81
N LYS A 222 4.39 19.66 4.88
CA LYS A 222 2.94 19.96 4.79
C LYS A 222 2.06 18.97 5.54
N PHE A 223 2.55 17.79 5.80
CA PHE A 223 1.79 16.71 6.42
C PHE A 223 1.67 16.87 7.94
N GLU A 224 2.69 17.43 8.61
CA GLU A 224 2.61 17.80 10.04
C GLU A 224 1.45 18.75 10.35
N GLU A 225 1.12 19.66 9.42
CA GLU A 225 0.03 20.62 9.61
C GLU A 225 -1.35 19.97 9.58
N ILE A 226 -1.50 18.90 8.78
CA ILE A 226 -2.80 18.21 8.59
C ILE A 226 -3.16 17.39 9.81
N LEU A 227 -2.19 16.75 10.43
CA LEU A 227 -2.45 15.90 11.59
C LEU A 227 -2.68 16.69 12.86
N ARG A 228 -2.11 17.89 12.98
CA ARG A 228 -2.56 18.81 14.05
C ARG A 228 -4.05 19.12 13.94
N LYS A 229 -4.59 19.17 12.73
CA LYS A 229 -6.02 19.43 12.50
C LYS A 229 -6.93 18.23 12.72
N LEU A 230 -6.38 17.01 12.77
CA LEU A 230 -7.13 15.77 13.02
C LEU A 230 -7.03 15.31 14.49
N THR A 231 -6.15 15.91 15.30
CA THR A 231 -5.95 15.63 16.74
C THR A 231 -6.48 16.70 17.67
N ASP A 232 -6.96 17.83 17.16
CA ASP A 232 -7.76 18.86 17.84
C ASP A 232 -9.28 18.64 17.55
#